data_7e4466bf267aa1246231c3557007bc1d
#
_entry.id   7e4466bf267aa1246231c3557007bc1d
#
_cell.length_a   1.000
_cell.length_b   1.000
_cell.length_c   1.000
_cell.angle_alpha   90.00
_cell.angle_beta   90.00
_cell.angle_gamma   90.00
#
_symmetry.space_group_name_H-M   'P 1'
#
loop_
_entity.id
_entity.type
_entity.pdbx_description
1 polymer ?
#
loop_
_entity_poly.entity_id
_entity_poly.type
_entity_poly.pdbx_seq_one_letter_code
_entity_poly.pdbx_strand_id
1 'polypeptide(L)'
;MSEDIDTKIIKVNSEMFEDSEIEEACEILKKNGLVAFPTETVYGLGGDAMHKEASAKIYAAKGRPSDNPLIVHISDRESLKDIAKEVPQKAVKLMDAFWPGPMTLIFKKTDKVPYSTTGGLDTVAVRMPSHPVARELISQSGVYIAAPSANTSGRPSPTKAEHVIEDLSGKIDMIIDGGSVGIGLESTIVDVSEEVPVILRPGYITKSMLEDIVGEVKVDPAIAVSYTHLTLPTIA
;
A
#
# COMPACT_ATOMS: atom_id res chain seq x y z
N MET A 1 -2.45 -17.89 -23.89
CA MET A 1 -3.43 -18.25 -22.86
C MET A 1 -2.65 -18.33 -21.56
N SER A 2 -2.84 -17.39 -20.61
CA SER A 2 -2.27 -17.56 -19.27
C SER A 2 -2.94 -18.77 -18.64
N GLU A 3 -2.15 -19.72 -18.13
CA GLU A 3 -2.70 -20.81 -17.31
C GLU A 3 -3.41 -20.13 -16.11
N ASP A 4 -4.68 -20.51 -15.87
CA ASP A 4 -5.40 -20.06 -14.68
C ASP A 4 -4.67 -20.58 -13.46
N ILE A 5 -4.30 -19.67 -12.55
CA ILE A 5 -3.67 -19.99 -11.27
C ILE A 5 -4.75 -20.54 -10.34
N ASP A 6 -4.51 -21.67 -9.68
CA ASP A 6 -5.38 -22.15 -8.60
C ASP A 6 -5.20 -21.27 -7.35
N THR A 7 -6.03 -20.21 -7.24
CA THR A 7 -5.91 -19.23 -6.15
C THR A 7 -6.38 -19.84 -4.83
N LYS A 8 -5.47 -20.02 -3.89
CA LYS A 8 -5.81 -20.49 -2.53
C LYS A 8 -6.44 -19.36 -1.71
N ILE A 9 -7.52 -19.68 -0.99
CA ILE A 9 -8.18 -18.76 -0.07
C ILE A 9 -8.03 -19.32 1.34
N ILE A 10 -7.44 -18.52 2.24
CA ILE A 10 -7.36 -18.85 3.68
C ILE A 10 -8.15 -17.83 4.48
N LYS A 11 -8.82 -18.27 5.53
CA LYS A 11 -9.56 -17.40 6.44
C LYS A 11 -8.82 -17.28 7.75
N VAL A 12 -8.59 -16.02 8.17
CA VAL A 12 -7.81 -15.68 9.36
C VAL A 12 -8.64 -14.76 10.26
N ASN A 13 -8.66 -15.03 11.55
CA ASN A 13 -9.24 -14.07 12.51
C ASN A 13 -8.21 -12.95 12.76
N SER A 14 -8.45 -11.76 12.19
CA SER A 14 -7.52 -10.63 12.25
C SER A 14 -7.16 -10.16 13.65
N GLU A 15 -7.97 -10.46 14.67
CA GLU A 15 -7.70 -10.08 16.06
C GLU A 15 -6.97 -11.18 16.84
N MET A 16 -7.07 -12.44 16.39
CA MET A 16 -6.51 -13.57 17.09
C MET A 16 -6.21 -14.71 16.09
N PHE A 17 -4.99 -14.73 15.54
CA PHE A 17 -4.50 -15.76 14.64
C PHE A 17 -3.12 -16.25 15.09
N GLU A 18 -2.80 -17.47 14.69
CA GLU A 18 -1.48 -18.07 14.92
C GLU A 18 -0.56 -17.78 13.73
N ASP A 19 0.72 -17.56 14.00
CA ASP A 19 1.73 -17.29 12.96
C ASP A 19 1.75 -18.35 11.85
N SER A 20 1.48 -19.61 12.21
CA SER A 20 1.38 -20.73 11.28
C SER A 20 0.26 -20.61 10.24
N GLU A 21 -0.78 -19.81 10.50
CA GLU A 21 -1.91 -19.64 9.59
C GLU A 21 -1.52 -18.82 8.33
N ILE A 22 -0.45 -18.02 8.42
CA ILE A 22 0.04 -17.19 7.30
C ILE A 22 1.41 -17.64 6.77
N GLU A 23 2.00 -18.72 7.31
CA GLU A 23 3.33 -19.21 6.91
C GLU A 23 3.40 -19.50 5.40
N GLU A 24 2.38 -20.15 4.85
CA GLU A 24 2.33 -20.44 3.40
C GLU A 24 2.28 -19.16 2.56
N ALA A 25 1.55 -18.12 3.01
CA ALA A 25 1.54 -16.83 2.35
C ALA A 25 2.93 -16.17 2.35
N CYS A 26 3.67 -16.30 3.45
CA CYS A 26 5.05 -15.83 3.54
C CYS A 26 5.96 -16.54 2.54
N GLU A 27 5.84 -17.86 2.41
CA GLU A 27 6.62 -18.65 1.43
C GLU A 27 6.28 -18.30 -0.03
N ILE A 28 5.01 -18.00 -0.31
CA ILE A 28 4.58 -17.52 -1.64
C ILE A 28 5.29 -16.19 -1.97
N LEU A 29 5.29 -15.22 -1.05
CA LEU A 29 5.95 -13.92 -1.24
C LEU A 29 7.47 -14.08 -1.46
N LYS A 30 8.15 -14.91 -0.66
CA LYS A 30 9.59 -15.21 -0.82
C LYS A 30 9.94 -15.82 -2.18
N LYS A 31 8.98 -16.49 -2.82
CA LYS A 31 9.13 -17.08 -4.16
C LYS A 31 8.63 -16.17 -5.28
N ASN A 32 8.48 -14.87 -5.02
CA ASN A 32 7.96 -13.87 -5.95
C ASN A 32 6.52 -14.18 -6.45
N GLY A 33 5.72 -14.88 -5.63
CA GLY A 33 4.30 -15.04 -5.82
C GLY A 33 3.50 -13.84 -5.33
N LEU A 34 2.19 -13.86 -5.53
CA LEU A 34 1.28 -12.77 -5.18
C LEU A 34 0.30 -13.20 -4.10
N VAL A 35 0.18 -12.39 -3.06
CA VAL A 35 -0.78 -12.59 -1.96
C VAL A 35 -1.64 -11.35 -1.79
N ALA A 36 -2.96 -11.50 -1.80
CA ALA A 36 -3.88 -10.45 -1.37
C ALA A 36 -4.13 -10.56 0.15
N PHE A 37 -4.08 -9.42 0.85
CA PHE A 37 -4.19 -9.38 2.31
C PHE A 37 -4.93 -8.12 2.80
N PRO A 38 -5.60 -8.20 3.98
CA PRO A 38 -6.28 -7.05 4.55
C PRO A 38 -5.28 -6.04 5.14
N THR A 39 -5.62 -4.75 5.01
CA THR A 39 -5.00 -3.67 5.80
C THR A 39 -6.11 -2.92 6.54
N GLU A 40 -5.77 -1.96 7.39
CA GLU A 40 -6.78 -1.13 8.07
C GLU A 40 -7.54 -0.19 7.11
N THR A 41 -7.03 0.01 5.90
CA THR A 41 -7.65 0.87 4.87
C THR A 41 -8.46 0.08 3.85
N VAL A 42 -7.81 -0.73 3.03
CA VAL A 42 -8.38 -1.57 1.97
C VAL A 42 -7.53 -2.84 1.83
N TYR A 43 -8.01 -3.85 1.14
CA TYR A 43 -7.17 -5.01 0.79
C TYR A 43 -6.06 -4.60 -0.17
N GLY A 44 -4.84 -5.09 0.10
CA GLY A 44 -3.66 -4.91 -0.75
C GLY A 44 -3.33 -6.17 -1.55
N LEU A 45 -2.84 -6.02 -2.78
CA LEU A 45 -2.26 -7.11 -3.57
C LEU A 45 -0.74 -7.03 -3.47
N GLY A 46 -0.13 -7.95 -2.73
CA GLY A 46 1.29 -7.94 -2.38
C GLY A 46 2.18 -8.82 -3.21
N GLY A 47 3.38 -8.35 -3.45
CA GLY A 47 4.52 -9.09 -3.98
C GLY A 47 5.83 -8.46 -3.50
N ASP A 48 6.97 -9.15 -3.66
CA ASP A 48 8.27 -8.64 -3.21
C ASP A 48 8.65 -7.35 -3.96
N ALA A 49 8.77 -6.24 -3.21
CA ALA A 49 9.09 -4.92 -3.75
C ALA A 49 10.49 -4.83 -4.37
N MET A 50 11.41 -5.71 -3.99
CA MET A 50 12.81 -5.71 -4.45
C MET A 50 13.01 -6.55 -5.71
N HIS A 51 11.98 -7.28 -6.15
CA HIS A 51 12.01 -8.13 -7.33
C HIS A 51 11.13 -7.59 -8.46
N LYS A 52 11.74 -7.32 -9.62
CA LYS A 52 11.03 -6.80 -10.80
C LYS A 52 9.97 -7.77 -11.34
N GLU A 53 10.17 -9.08 -11.15
CA GLU A 53 9.21 -10.11 -11.56
C GLU A 53 7.91 -10.02 -10.74
N ALA A 54 8.01 -9.78 -9.43
CA ALA A 54 6.84 -9.60 -8.57
C ALA A 54 6.05 -8.34 -8.96
N SER A 55 6.74 -7.22 -9.20
CA SER A 55 6.09 -5.99 -9.68
C SER A 55 5.37 -6.22 -11.02
N ALA A 56 6.01 -6.92 -11.98
CA ALA A 56 5.39 -7.23 -13.28
C ALA A 56 4.14 -8.09 -13.13
N LYS A 57 4.14 -9.08 -12.23
CA LYS A 57 2.97 -9.90 -11.91
C LYS A 57 1.83 -9.08 -11.32
N ILE A 58 2.13 -8.14 -10.39
CA ILE A 58 1.13 -7.23 -9.81
C ILE A 58 0.45 -6.42 -10.91
N TYR A 59 1.21 -5.80 -11.81
CA TYR A 59 0.66 -5.01 -12.91
C TYR A 59 -0.20 -5.88 -13.84
N ALA A 60 0.28 -7.08 -14.19
CA ALA A 60 -0.45 -8.01 -15.04
C ALA A 60 -1.77 -8.48 -14.42
N ALA A 61 -1.75 -8.92 -13.14
CA ALA A 61 -2.94 -9.41 -12.44
C ALA A 61 -4.04 -8.33 -12.34
N LYS A 62 -3.64 -7.07 -12.19
CA LYS A 62 -4.58 -5.93 -12.07
C LYS A 62 -4.99 -5.33 -13.41
N GLY A 63 -4.29 -5.60 -14.51
CA GLY A 63 -4.40 -4.81 -15.74
C GLY A 63 -4.01 -3.33 -15.51
N ARG A 64 -3.01 -3.07 -14.62
CA ARG A 64 -2.55 -1.74 -14.24
C ARG A 64 -1.40 -1.29 -15.13
N PRO A 65 -1.36 -0.02 -15.59
CA PRO A 65 -0.19 0.53 -16.27
C PRO A 65 1.06 0.46 -15.38
N SER A 66 2.20 0.07 -15.96
CA SER A 66 3.45 -0.15 -15.23
C SER A 66 4.19 1.15 -14.83
N ASP A 67 3.78 2.29 -15.35
CA ASP A 67 4.24 3.62 -14.97
C ASP A 67 3.54 4.20 -13.73
N ASN A 68 2.55 3.49 -13.19
CA ASN A 68 1.84 3.88 -11.97
C ASN A 68 2.50 3.24 -10.74
N PRO A 69 3.25 3.99 -9.90
CA PRO A 69 4.09 3.43 -8.85
C PRO A 69 3.33 2.60 -7.81
N LEU A 70 4.02 1.64 -7.21
CA LEU A 70 3.53 0.80 -6.12
C LEU A 70 3.95 1.37 -4.77
N ILE A 71 3.16 1.10 -3.72
CA ILE A 71 3.49 1.48 -2.34
C ILE A 71 4.21 0.30 -1.68
N VAL A 72 5.40 0.54 -1.15
CA VAL A 72 6.18 -0.44 -0.40
C VAL A 72 5.71 -0.46 1.06
N HIS A 73 5.29 -1.61 1.54
CA HIS A 73 4.86 -1.82 2.91
C HIS A 73 5.98 -2.44 3.74
N ILE A 74 6.17 -1.91 4.96
CA ILE A 74 7.20 -2.32 5.92
C ILE A 74 6.57 -2.64 7.27
N SER A 75 7.19 -3.49 8.08
CA SER A 75 6.76 -3.84 9.45
C SER A 75 7.44 -2.99 10.53
N ASP A 76 8.59 -2.40 10.21
CA ASP A 76 9.39 -1.58 11.11
C ASP A 76 10.08 -0.42 10.39
N ARG A 77 10.50 0.60 11.15
CA ARG A 77 11.16 1.80 10.59
C ARG A 77 12.63 1.59 10.20
N GLU A 78 13.28 0.60 10.76
CA GLU A 78 14.67 0.24 10.45
C GLU A 78 14.81 -0.13 8.96
N SER A 79 13.76 -0.69 8.39
CA SER A 79 13.64 -1.02 6.97
C SER A 79 13.87 0.18 6.03
N LEU A 80 13.61 1.41 6.49
CA LEU A 80 13.80 2.62 5.69
C LEU A 80 15.24 2.81 5.21
N LYS A 81 16.25 2.34 5.96
CA LYS A 81 17.67 2.44 5.58
C LYS A 81 18.00 1.73 4.26
N ASP A 82 17.20 0.73 3.90
CA ASP A 82 17.38 0.00 2.65
C ASP A 82 16.58 0.60 1.49
N ILE A 83 15.56 1.41 1.80
CA ILE A 83 14.56 1.89 0.84
C ILE A 83 14.75 3.38 0.52
N ALA A 84 14.99 4.20 1.53
CA ALA A 84 15.09 5.66 1.42
C ALA A 84 16.55 6.14 1.54
N LYS A 85 16.98 7.03 0.65
CA LYS A 85 18.32 7.65 0.72
C LYS A 85 18.51 8.52 1.95
N GLU A 86 17.44 9.20 2.35
CA GLU A 86 17.40 10.06 3.53
C GLU A 86 16.00 10.08 4.12
N VAL A 87 15.90 10.29 5.43
CA VAL A 87 14.63 10.44 6.15
C VAL A 87 14.62 11.85 6.77
N PRO A 88 13.91 12.82 6.16
CA PRO A 88 13.84 14.18 6.68
C PRO A 88 13.21 14.25 8.07
N GLN A 89 13.59 15.25 8.88
CA GLN A 89 13.06 15.42 10.25
C GLN A 89 11.53 15.57 10.27
N LYS A 90 10.93 16.19 9.24
CA LYS A 90 9.46 16.27 9.12
C LYS A 90 8.82 14.90 8.93
N ALA A 91 9.47 14.01 8.14
CA ALA A 91 9.01 12.64 7.98
C ALA A 91 9.07 11.87 9.31
N VAL A 92 10.12 12.06 10.11
CA VAL A 92 10.23 11.43 11.45
C VAL A 92 9.03 11.84 12.32
N LYS A 93 8.70 13.13 12.40
CA LYS A 93 7.55 13.63 13.17
C LYS A 93 6.22 13.04 12.68
N LEU A 94 6.03 12.96 11.37
CA LEU A 94 4.83 12.36 10.78
C LEU A 94 4.73 10.86 11.07
N MET A 95 5.85 10.14 10.97
CA MET A 95 5.91 8.72 11.34
C MET A 95 5.61 8.51 12.83
N ASP A 96 6.09 9.38 13.72
CA ASP A 96 5.81 9.31 15.16
C ASP A 96 4.32 9.48 15.46
N ALA A 97 3.63 10.32 14.69
CA ALA A 97 2.22 10.61 14.89
C ALA A 97 1.28 9.57 14.22
N PHE A 98 1.68 9.02 13.06
CA PHE A 98 0.73 8.30 12.19
C PHE A 98 1.18 6.90 11.74
N TRP A 99 2.36 6.42 12.14
CA TRP A 99 2.82 5.05 11.87
C TRP A 99 2.94 4.24 13.17
N PRO A 100 2.41 3.01 13.17
CA PRO A 100 1.72 2.32 12.08
C PRO A 100 0.32 2.91 11.82
N GLY A 101 -0.07 3.01 10.52
CA GLY A 101 -1.38 3.58 10.19
C GLY A 101 -1.59 3.96 8.72
N PRO A 102 -2.70 4.69 8.46
CA PRO A 102 -3.20 4.95 7.10
C PRO A 102 -2.48 6.14 6.42
N MET A 103 -1.16 6.23 6.58
CA MET A 103 -0.33 7.26 5.95
C MET A 103 0.80 6.61 5.14
N THR A 104 0.98 7.09 3.91
CA THR A 104 2.07 6.75 3.00
C THR A 104 2.97 7.97 2.85
N LEU A 105 4.27 7.79 3.00
CA LEU A 105 5.28 8.83 2.80
C LEU A 105 6.11 8.52 1.56
N ILE A 106 6.43 9.55 0.76
CA ILE A 106 7.30 9.43 -0.40
C ILE A 106 8.67 9.99 -0.05
N PHE A 107 9.70 9.17 -0.34
CA PHE A 107 11.12 9.47 -0.11
C PHE A 107 11.90 9.36 -1.42
N LYS A 108 13.09 9.99 -1.48
CA LYS A 108 14.09 9.65 -2.51
C LYS A 108 14.55 8.22 -2.30
N LYS A 109 14.43 7.37 -3.33
CA LYS A 109 14.74 5.93 -3.22
C LYS A 109 16.24 5.64 -3.20
N THR A 110 16.64 4.54 -2.57
CA THR A 110 17.98 3.95 -2.77
C THR A 110 18.04 3.20 -4.10
N ASP A 111 19.25 2.86 -4.53
CA ASP A 111 19.45 2.06 -5.75
C ASP A 111 19.02 0.58 -5.59
N LYS A 112 18.74 0.13 -4.34
CA LYS A 112 18.19 -1.20 -4.05
C LYS A 112 16.75 -1.37 -4.54
N VAL A 113 15.96 -0.30 -4.53
CA VAL A 113 14.56 -0.34 -4.98
C VAL A 113 14.52 -0.28 -6.51
N PRO A 114 13.99 -1.31 -7.20
CA PRO A 114 13.95 -1.33 -8.65
C PRO A 114 12.95 -0.31 -9.24
N TYR A 115 13.24 0.23 -10.39
CA TYR A 115 12.36 1.16 -11.10
C TYR A 115 11.00 0.53 -11.47
N SER A 116 10.92 -0.79 -11.63
CA SER A 116 9.66 -1.49 -11.83
C SER A 116 8.68 -1.32 -10.68
N THR A 117 9.17 -1.14 -9.45
CA THR A 117 8.35 -0.89 -8.26
C THR A 117 7.91 0.57 -8.18
N THR A 118 8.76 1.49 -8.60
CA THR A 118 8.50 2.93 -8.51
C THR A 118 7.91 3.55 -9.78
N GLY A 119 7.53 2.72 -10.78
CA GLY A 119 6.98 3.23 -12.04
C GLY A 119 7.96 4.11 -12.82
N GLY A 120 9.27 3.89 -12.65
CA GLY A 120 10.32 4.70 -13.29
C GLY A 120 10.74 5.96 -12.52
N LEU A 121 10.19 6.21 -11.32
CA LEU A 121 10.50 7.40 -10.53
C LEU A 121 11.73 7.19 -9.63
N ASP A 122 12.45 8.29 -9.34
CA ASP A 122 13.56 8.34 -8.37
C ASP A 122 13.08 8.43 -6.91
N THR A 123 11.78 8.36 -6.70
CA THR A 123 11.12 8.35 -5.40
C THR A 123 10.40 7.04 -5.15
N VAL A 124 10.20 6.71 -3.88
CA VAL A 124 9.49 5.52 -3.43
C VAL A 124 8.44 5.89 -2.39
N ALA A 125 7.23 5.38 -2.55
CA ALA A 125 6.15 5.48 -1.58
C ALA A 125 6.27 4.35 -0.57
N VAL A 126 6.29 4.67 0.73
CA VAL A 126 6.44 3.71 1.82
C VAL A 126 5.33 3.87 2.84
N ARG A 127 4.82 2.77 3.35
CA ARG A 127 3.80 2.72 4.39
C ARG A 127 4.10 1.65 5.44
N MET A 128 3.79 1.94 6.68
CA MET A 128 3.77 0.96 7.77
C MET A 128 2.30 0.77 8.21
N PRO A 129 1.60 -0.29 7.74
CA PRO A 129 0.19 -0.50 8.06
C PRO A 129 0.00 -0.87 9.52
N SER A 130 -1.20 -0.60 10.09
CA SER A 130 -1.51 -0.96 11.49
C SER A 130 -2.23 -2.30 11.62
N HIS A 131 -2.75 -2.87 10.52
CA HIS A 131 -3.51 -4.11 10.55
C HIS A 131 -2.63 -5.30 10.98
N PRO A 132 -3.03 -6.11 11.98
CA PRO A 132 -2.20 -7.18 12.53
C PRO A 132 -1.72 -8.18 11.48
N VAL A 133 -2.61 -8.68 10.62
CA VAL A 133 -2.27 -9.63 9.56
C VAL A 133 -1.25 -9.05 8.58
N ALA A 134 -1.43 -7.79 8.16
CA ALA A 134 -0.49 -7.12 7.25
C ALA A 134 0.91 -6.99 7.87
N ARG A 135 0.98 -6.57 9.14
CA ARG A 135 2.25 -6.40 9.86
C ARG A 135 2.98 -7.72 10.02
N GLU A 136 2.24 -8.76 10.43
CA GLU A 136 2.83 -10.08 10.64
C GLU A 136 3.29 -10.71 9.33
N LEU A 137 2.49 -10.60 8.26
CA LEU A 137 2.86 -11.08 6.93
C LEU A 137 4.17 -10.44 6.43
N ILE A 138 4.32 -9.11 6.61
CA ILE A 138 5.56 -8.40 6.23
C ILE A 138 6.73 -8.87 7.11
N SER A 139 6.51 -8.97 8.42
CA SER A 139 7.54 -9.37 9.39
C SER A 139 8.04 -10.79 9.14
N GLN A 140 7.16 -11.77 9.03
CA GLN A 140 7.51 -13.19 8.88
C GLN A 140 8.06 -13.52 7.49
N SER A 141 7.52 -12.89 6.43
CA SER A 141 8.05 -13.11 5.09
C SER A 141 9.47 -12.56 4.94
N GLY A 142 9.85 -11.55 5.73
CA GLY A 142 11.16 -10.91 5.64
C GLY A 142 11.40 -10.18 4.33
N VAL A 143 10.35 -9.95 3.53
CA VAL A 143 10.40 -9.16 2.29
C VAL A 143 9.67 -7.83 2.46
N TYR A 144 10.10 -6.80 1.75
CA TYR A 144 9.34 -5.56 1.62
C TYR A 144 8.21 -5.79 0.61
N ILE A 145 6.96 -5.52 1.00
CA ILE A 145 5.81 -5.87 0.16
C ILE A 145 5.35 -4.67 -0.66
N ALA A 146 5.54 -4.70 -1.97
CA ALA A 146 4.88 -3.76 -2.88
C ALA A 146 3.41 -4.13 -2.99
N ALA A 147 2.51 -3.23 -2.58
CA ALA A 147 1.08 -3.52 -2.60
C ALA A 147 0.23 -2.31 -3.02
N PRO A 148 -0.35 -2.31 -4.22
CA PRO A 148 -1.52 -1.50 -4.55
C PRO A 148 -2.79 -2.14 -3.96
N SER A 149 -3.96 -1.48 -4.07
CA SER A 149 -5.25 -2.08 -3.72
C SER A 149 -5.53 -3.37 -4.52
N ALA A 150 -6.19 -4.35 -3.91
CA ALA A 150 -6.40 -5.70 -4.46
C ALA A 150 -7.63 -5.80 -5.39
N ASN A 151 -7.78 -4.87 -6.34
CA ASN A 151 -8.83 -4.83 -7.35
C ASN A 151 -8.27 -4.84 -8.78
N THR A 152 -9.05 -5.24 -9.74
CA THR A 152 -8.78 -4.95 -11.16
C THR A 152 -8.84 -3.44 -11.39
N SER A 153 -7.90 -2.89 -12.17
CA SER A 153 -7.82 -1.45 -12.46
C SER A 153 -9.15 -0.89 -12.96
N GLY A 154 -9.56 0.26 -12.42
CA GLY A 154 -10.83 0.91 -12.73
C GLY A 154 -12.02 0.47 -11.86
N ARG A 155 -11.86 -0.57 -11.03
CA ARG A 155 -12.84 -0.95 -10.01
C ARG A 155 -12.55 -0.27 -8.66
N PRO A 156 -13.55 -0.14 -7.76
CA PRO A 156 -13.33 0.38 -6.41
C PRO A 156 -12.35 -0.49 -5.62
N SER A 157 -11.58 0.14 -4.70
CA SER A 157 -10.68 -0.57 -3.80
C SER A 157 -11.47 -1.49 -2.85
N PRO A 158 -11.10 -2.78 -2.71
CA PRO A 158 -11.88 -3.75 -1.97
C PRO A 158 -11.75 -3.58 -0.46
N THR A 159 -12.88 -3.68 0.23
CA THR A 159 -12.98 -3.63 1.70
C THR A 159 -13.33 -4.98 2.32
N LYS A 160 -13.54 -6.00 1.49
CA LYS A 160 -13.86 -7.38 1.87
C LYS A 160 -13.17 -8.36 0.94
N ALA A 161 -12.91 -9.57 1.44
CA ALA A 161 -12.27 -10.63 0.66
C ALA A 161 -13.11 -11.07 -0.54
N GLU A 162 -14.46 -11.03 -0.43
CA GLU A 162 -15.35 -11.42 -1.53
C GLU A 162 -15.10 -10.58 -2.79
N HIS A 163 -14.84 -9.27 -2.63
CA HIS A 163 -14.54 -8.38 -3.77
C HIS A 163 -13.17 -8.71 -4.38
N VAL A 164 -12.19 -9.12 -3.56
CA VAL A 164 -10.87 -9.56 -4.03
C VAL A 164 -10.99 -10.86 -4.82
N ILE A 165 -11.79 -11.81 -4.33
CA ILE A 165 -12.05 -13.10 -4.99
C ILE A 165 -12.68 -12.87 -6.37
N GLU A 166 -13.70 -12.00 -6.46
CA GLU A 166 -14.32 -11.66 -7.74
C GLU A 166 -13.34 -11.08 -8.77
N ASP A 167 -12.39 -10.25 -8.32
CA ASP A 167 -11.48 -9.53 -9.20
C ASP A 167 -10.22 -10.30 -9.57
N LEU A 168 -9.67 -11.08 -8.63
CA LEU A 168 -8.31 -11.60 -8.71
C LEU A 168 -8.20 -13.13 -8.60
N SER A 169 -9.27 -13.88 -8.33
CA SER A 169 -9.23 -15.34 -8.36
C SER A 169 -8.84 -15.82 -9.77
N GLY A 170 -7.99 -16.83 -9.84
CA GLY A 170 -7.42 -17.32 -11.11
C GLY A 170 -6.20 -16.54 -11.62
N LYS A 171 -5.82 -15.42 -10.95
CA LYS A 171 -4.73 -14.51 -11.37
C LYS A 171 -3.60 -14.38 -10.35
N ILE A 172 -3.81 -14.78 -9.10
CA ILE A 172 -2.88 -14.66 -7.99
C ILE A 172 -2.80 -15.94 -7.17
N ASP A 173 -1.74 -16.11 -6.40
CA ASP A 173 -1.46 -17.38 -5.72
C ASP A 173 -2.35 -17.57 -4.47
N MET A 174 -2.58 -16.50 -3.67
CA MET A 174 -3.35 -16.63 -2.43
C MET A 174 -4.12 -15.35 -2.08
N ILE A 175 -5.25 -15.56 -1.39
CA ILE A 175 -6.05 -14.50 -0.75
C ILE A 175 -6.18 -14.83 0.73
N ILE A 176 -5.76 -13.91 1.61
CA ILE A 176 -6.00 -13.98 3.04
C ILE A 176 -7.30 -13.24 3.34
N ASP A 177 -8.36 -13.98 3.68
CA ASP A 177 -9.62 -13.41 4.15
C ASP A 177 -9.53 -13.11 5.65
N GLY A 178 -9.28 -11.83 5.97
CA GLY A 178 -9.29 -11.31 7.35
C GLY A 178 -10.56 -10.54 7.71
N GLY A 179 -11.63 -10.72 6.95
CA GLY A 179 -12.90 -10.03 7.16
C GLY A 179 -12.96 -8.63 6.54
N SER A 180 -13.89 -7.81 7.03
CA SER A 180 -14.08 -6.44 6.54
C SER A 180 -13.03 -5.49 7.15
N VAL A 181 -12.48 -4.59 6.33
CA VAL A 181 -11.53 -3.58 6.80
C VAL A 181 -12.25 -2.39 7.46
N GLY A 182 -11.55 -1.71 8.39
CA GLY A 182 -12.17 -0.71 9.26
C GLY A 182 -12.40 0.66 8.61
N ILE A 183 -11.45 1.18 7.81
CA ILE A 183 -11.49 2.56 7.29
C ILE A 183 -12.23 2.64 5.96
N GLY A 184 -11.97 1.72 5.03
CA GLY A 184 -12.61 1.70 3.72
C GLY A 184 -12.20 2.82 2.77
N LEU A 185 -11.15 3.57 3.12
CA LEU A 185 -10.56 4.65 2.34
C LEU A 185 -9.06 4.41 2.21
N GLU A 186 -8.47 4.66 1.05
CA GLU A 186 -7.04 4.49 0.83
C GLU A 186 -6.19 5.41 1.72
N SER A 187 -4.91 5.06 1.93
CA SER A 187 -3.99 5.87 2.74
C SER A 187 -3.77 7.27 2.16
N THR A 188 -3.62 8.27 3.03
CA THR A 188 -3.15 9.60 2.63
C THR A 188 -1.71 9.49 2.15
N ILE A 189 -1.39 10.02 0.95
CA ILE A 189 -0.03 10.04 0.40
C ILE A 189 0.55 11.43 0.54
N VAL A 190 1.71 11.52 1.20
CA VAL A 190 2.42 12.77 1.44
C VAL A 190 3.85 12.65 0.90
N ASP A 191 4.22 13.53 -0.02
CA ASP A 191 5.59 13.68 -0.48
C ASP A 191 6.39 14.50 0.55
N VAL A 192 7.42 13.89 1.10
CA VAL A 192 8.35 14.50 2.07
C VAL A 192 9.78 14.61 1.52
N SER A 193 9.96 14.37 0.21
CA SER A 193 11.26 14.48 -0.47
C SER A 193 11.72 15.93 -0.65
N GLU A 194 10.81 16.90 -0.48
CA GLU A 194 11.06 18.34 -0.58
C GLU A 194 10.91 19.03 0.78
N GLU A 195 11.30 20.31 0.86
CA GLU A 195 11.28 21.07 2.11
C GLU A 195 9.90 21.21 2.73
N VAL A 196 8.88 21.48 1.90
CA VAL A 196 7.47 21.57 2.34
C VAL A 196 6.73 20.31 1.91
N PRO A 197 6.14 19.54 2.86
CA PRO A 197 5.38 18.35 2.52
C PRO A 197 4.19 18.65 1.60
N VAL A 198 3.93 17.76 0.63
CA VAL A 198 2.85 17.91 -0.34
C VAL A 198 1.93 16.69 -0.31
N ILE A 199 0.63 16.91 -0.11
CA ILE A 199 -0.38 15.84 -0.23
C ILE A 199 -0.59 15.53 -1.70
N LEU A 200 -0.28 14.30 -2.12
CA LEU A 200 -0.51 13.79 -3.48
C LEU A 200 -1.77 12.93 -3.61
N ARG A 201 -2.28 12.42 -2.50
CA ARG A 201 -3.58 11.73 -2.44
C ARG A 201 -4.19 11.97 -1.06
N PRO A 202 -5.38 12.55 -0.96
CA PRO A 202 -6.10 12.65 0.30
C PRO A 202 -6.61 11.28 0.75
N GLY A 203 -6.72 11.08 2.06
CA GLY A 203 -7.22 9.88 2.70
C GLY A 203 -7.70 10.18 4.11
N TYR A 204 -7.61 9.19 5.01
CA TYR A 204 -8.06 9.33 6.39
C TYR A 204 -7.31 10.43 7.18
N ILE A 205 -5.99 10.56 6.97
CA ILE A 205 -5.20 11.62 7.58
C ILE A 205 -5.42 12.90 6.79
N THR A 206 -5.99 13.91 7.45
CA THR A 206 -6.35 15.19 6.83
C THR A 206 -5.18 16.17 6.77
N LYS A 207 -5.29 17.21 5.93
CA LYS A 207 -4.31 18.30 5.87
C LYS A 207 -4.11 18.97 7.24
N SER A 208 -5.20 19.26 7.98
CA SER A 208 -5.12 19.87 9.31
C SER A 208 -4.33 19.00 10.29
N MET A 209 -4.56 17.67 10.30
CA MET A 209 -3.81 16.76 11.17
C MET A 209 -2.30 16.77 10.85
N LEU A 210 -1.93 16.90 9.59
CA LEU A 210 -0.52 17.01 9.18
C LEU A 210 0.08 18.35 9.59
N GLU A 211 -0.66 19.46 9.39
CA GLU A 211 -0.24 20.81 9.76
C GLU A 211 -0.02 20.98 11.25
N ASP A 212 -0.81 20.30 12.09
CA ASP A 212 -0.64 20.29 13.55
C ASP A 212 0.71 19.67 13.98
N ILE A 213 1.30 18.80 13.15
CA ILE A 213 2.56 18.10 13.45
C ILE A 213 3.78 18.79 12.83
N VAL A 214 3.68 19.22 11.56
CA VAL A 214 4.85 19.69 10.80
C VAL A 214 4.75 21.14 10.30
N GLY A 215 3.66 21.83 10.62
CA GLY A 215 3.38 23.18 10.13
C GLY A 215 2.86 23.15 8.69
N GLU A 216 3.36 24.04 7.84
CA GLU A 216 2.86 24.17 6.46
C GLU A 216 2.90 22.86 5.67
N VAL A 217 1.73 22.52 5.08
CA VAL A 217 1.55 21.39 4.15
C VAL A 217 0.79 21.88 2.92
N LYS A 218 1.31 21.56 1.73
CA LYS A 218 0.66 21.88 0.45
C LYS A 218 -0.20 20.72 -0.03
N VAL A 219 -1.11 21.02 -0.93
CA VAL A 219 -1.90 20.02 -1.69
C VAL A 219 -1.49 20.15 -3.15
N ASP A 220 -1.26 19.03 -3.81
CA ASP A 220 -0.94 19.02 -5.23
C ASP A 220 -2.06 19.73 -6.01
N PRO A 221 -1.76 20.74 -6.87
CA PRO A 221 -2.75 21.45 -7.66
C PRO A 221 -3.63 20.55 -8.52
N ALA A 222 -3.10 19.42 -9.00
CA ALA A 222 -3.86 18.44 -9.78
C ALA A 222 -5.03 17.83 -8.98
N ILE A 223 -4.90 17.73 -7.66
CA ILE A 223 -5.97 17.24 -6.77
C ILE A 223 -6.93 18.37 -6.40
N ALA A 224 -6.42 19.58 -6.18
CA ALA A 224 -7.25 20.74 -5.81
C ALA A 224 -8.33 21.03 -6.85
N VAL A 225 -8.05 20.82 -8.14
CA VAL A 225 -9.03 21.00 -9.23
C VAL A 225 -10.17 19.99 -9.17
N SER A 226 -9.91 18.74 -8.75
CA SER A 226 -10.95 17.71 -8.58
C SER A 226 -11.93 18.03 -7.45
N TYR A 227 -11.48 18.69 -6.39
CA TYR A 227 -12.33 19.05 -5.24
C TYR A 227 -13.28 20.23 -5.53
N THR A 228 -12.92 21.15 -6.41
CA THR A 228 -13.78 22.29 -6.75
C THR A 228 -15.00 21.89 -7.61
N HIS A 229 -14.97 20.74 -8.26
CA HIS A 229 -16.11 20.21 -9.02
C HIS A 229 -17.07 19.31 -8.20
N LEU A 230 -16.75 19.01 -6.94
CA LEU A 230 -17.55 18.19 -6.03
C LEU A 230 -18.32 18.98 -4.96
N THR A 231 -18.35 20.32 -5.02
CA THR A 231 -19.31 21.10 -4.24
C THR A 231 -20.70 20.88 -4.83
N LEU A 232 -21.47 20.00 -4.18
CA LEU A 232 -22.90 19.83 -4.44
C LEU A 232 -23.59 21.21 -4.32
N PRO A 233 -24.52 21.56 -5.23
CA PRO A 233 -25.31 22.75 -5.06
C PRO A 233 -26.11 22.61 -3.76
N THR A 234 -25.93 23.55 -2.86
CA THR A 234 -26.75 23.71 -1.66
C THR A 234 -28.18 23.92 -2.15
N ILE A 235 -29.04 22.93 -1.90
CA ILE A 235 -30.47 23.09 -2.17
C ILE A 235 -30.97 24.10 -1.11
N ALA A 236 -31.37 25.27 -1.56
CA ALA A 236 -32.07 26.25 -0.78
C ALA A 236 -33.53 25.84 -0.57
#